data_dca336571970a86e0424497192f0c1cd
#
_entry.id   dca336571970a86e0424497192f0c1cd
#
_cell.length_a   1.000
_cell.length_b   1.000
_cell.length_c   1.000
_cell.angle_alpha   90.00
_cell.angle_beta   90.00
_cell.angle_gamma   90.00
#
_symmetry.space_group_name_H-M   'P 1'
#
loop_
_entity.id
_entity.type
_entity.pdbx_description
1 polymer ?
#
loop_
_entity_poly.entity_id
_entity_poly.type
_entity_poly.pdbx_seq_one_letter_code
_entity_poly.pdbx_strand_id
1 'polypeptide(L)'
;MTFANVEIARVRDYWNSRPCNIRHSTATVGTKEYFDEVEARKYFVEYHIPGFAEFERWRGKKVLEIGCGIGTDTINFARAGAQVTTVDLSDTSMELARRRAAVFGLEKCIRFCPGNAEQLSAFVPPEPYDLIYSFGVIHHTPHPDAVLEQLRQYSRPGTTIKIMVYHRRSWKVAWILATEGKGQFWKLQDVVAKNSEAQTGCPVTYTYSKREGRRLLERHGLRVMEVRAEHIFPYRISDYVKYTYVKEWYFRWMPRPLFRALERRLGWHLCLTGQA
;
A
#
# COMPACT_ATOMS: atom_id res chain seq x y z
N MET A 1 -18.95 -3.58 10.80
CA MET A 1 -17.50 -3.33 10.60
C MET A 1 -17.11 -2.17 11.52
N THR A 2 -15.96 -2.23 12.15
CA THR A 2 -15.53 -1.28 13.20
C THR A 2 -15.43 0.18 12.72
N PHE A 3 -15.06 0.40 11.43
CA PHE A 3 -14.81 1.73 10.88
C PHE A 3 -15.82 2.20 9.82
N ALA A 4 -16.93 1.48 9.63
CA ALA A 4 -17.91 1.81 8.57
C ALA A 4 -18.58 3.20 8.72
N ASN A 5 -18.61 3.74 9.94
CA ASN A 5 -19.20 5.06 10.22
C ASN A 5 -18.15 6.19 10.20
N VAL A 6 -16.90 5.91 9.82
CA VAL A 6 -15.89 6.97 9.69
C VAL A 6 -16.13 7.71 8.38
N GLU A 7 -16.30 9.01 8.44
CA GLU A 7 -16.45 9.83 7.25
C GLU A 7 -15.21 9.81 6.40
N ILE A 8 -15.34 9.63 5.09
CA ILE A 8 -14.23 9.58 4.13
C ILE A 8 -13.43 10.89 4.12
N ALA A 9 -14.08 12.03 4.40
CA ALA A 9 -13.42 13.33 4.53
C ALA A 9 -12.33 13.29 5.61
N ARG A 10 -12.58 12.63 6.75
CA ARG A 10 -11.59 12.47 7.83
C ARG A 10 -10.36 11.66 7.38
N VAL A 11 -10.57 10.65 6.54
CA VAL A 11 -9.48 9.85 5.95
C VAL A 11 -8.68 10.70 4.97
N ARG A 12 -9.36 11.49 4.13
CA ARG A 12 -8.73 12.43 3.20
C ARG A 12 -7.87 13.47 3.94
N ASP A 13 -8.42 14.10 4.96
CA ASP A 13 -7.72 15.14 5.73
C ASP A 13 -6.48 14.59 6.44
N TYR A 14 -6.56 13.35 6.95
CA TYR A 14 -5.41 12.66 7.52
C TYR A 14 -4.29 12.49 6.48
N TRP A 15 -4.60 11.95 5.29
CA TRP A 15 -3.60 11.72 4.24
C TRP A 15 -3.14 13.01 3.56
N ASN A 16 -3.96 14.06 3.50
CA ASN A 16 -3.55 15.39 3.04
C ASN A 16 -2.50 16.01 3.98
N SER A 17 -2.69 15.88 5.28
CA SER A 17 -1.73 16.40 6.27
C SER A 17 -0.44 15.57 6.32
N ARG A 18 -0.46 14.34 5.79
CA ARG A 18 0.60 13.36 5.97
C ARG A 18 0.72 12.39 4.78
N PRO A 19 1.12 12.85 3.60
CA PRO A 19 1.38 11.96 2.48
C PRO A 19 2.32 10.82 2.84
N CYS A 20 2.00 9.60 2.40
CA CYS A 20 2.81 8.43 2.70
C CYS A 20 4.23 8.60 2.17
N ASN A 21 5.23 8.22 2.97
CA ASN A 21 6.66 8.31 2.64
C ASN A 21 7.22 9.73 2.45
N ILE A 22 6.47 10.80 2.73
CA ILE A 22 6.95 12.18 2.55
C ILE A 22 8.25 12.48 3.31
N ARG A 23 8.51 11.76 4.41
CA ARG A 23 9.71 11.90 5.26
C ARG A 23 10.80 10.89 4.92
N HIS A 24 10.78 10.28 3.73
CA HIS A 24 11.80 9.31 3.33
C HIS A 24 13.07 9.95 2.75
N SER A 25 13.10 11.27 2.63
CA SER A 25 14.27 12.05 2.22
C SER A 25 14.38 13.32 3.07
N THR A 26 15.59 13.87 3.16
CA THR A 26 15.90 15.18 3.74
C THR A 26 16.09 16.26 2.67
N ALA A 27 16.15 15.89 1.39
CA ALA A 27 16.24 16.82 0.27
C ALA A 27 14.96 17.66 0.14
N THR A 28 15.04 18.74 -0.61
CA THR A 28 13.90 19.65 -0.86
C THR A 28 12.76 18.90 -1.54
N VAL A 29 11.59 18.90 -0.92
CA VAL A 29 10.40 18.17 -1.40
C VAL A 29 10.07 18.58 -2.85
N GLY A 30 9.89 17.55 -3.69
CA GLY A 30 9.51 17.74 -5.10
C GLY A 30 10.70 17.95 -6.05
N THR A 31 11.94 17.86 -5.59
CA THR A 31 13.12 17.80 -6.47
C THR A 31 13.37 16.37 -6.95
N LYS A 32 14.19 16.21 -8.00
CA LYS A 32 14.59 14.89 -8.49
C LYS A 32 15.32 14.09 -7.40
N GLU A 33 16.26 14.71 -6.72
CA GLU A 33 17.02 14.14 -5.62
C GLU A 33 16.08 13.60 -4.51
N TYR A 34 15.12 14.43 -4.10
CA TYR A 34 14.11 14.01 -3.11
C TYR A 34 13.37 12.74 -3.55
N PHE A 35 12.89 12.69 -4.79
CA PHE A 35 12.14 11.54 -5.28
C PHE A 35 13.00 10.29 -5.47
N ASP A 36 14.26 10.44 -5.87
CA ASP A 36 15.22 9.33 -5.98
C ASP A 36 15.52 8.74 -4.59
N GLU A 37 15.77 9.58 -3.57
CA GLU A 37 16.01 9.12 -2.20
C GLU A 37 14.78 8.44 -1.58
N VAL A 38 13.58 9.00 -1.78
CA VAL A 38 12.33 8.40 -1.34
C VAL A 38 12.14 7.01 -1.94
N GLU A 39 12.37 6.86 -3.24
CA GLU A 39 12.26 5.59 -3.94
C GLU A 39 13.29 4.57 -3.43
N ALA A 40 14.55 4.98 -3.35
CA ALA A 40 15.62 4.13 -2.86
C ALA A 40 15.33 3.63 -1.43
N ARG A 41 14.88 4.51 -0.55
CA ARG A 41 14.54 4.15 0.84
C ARG A 41 13.30 3.25 0.91
N LYS A 42 12.24 3.55 0.14
CA LYS A 42 11.04 2.72 0.10
C LYS A 42 11.40 1.29 -0.28
N TYR A 43 12.09 1.08 -1.38
CA TYR A 43 12.40 -0.26 -1.88
C TYR A 43 13.55 -0.95 -1.12
N PHE A 44 14.39 -0.20 -0.42
CA PHE A 44 15.35 -0.79 0.51
C PHE A 44 14.63 -1.41 1.73
N VAL A 45 13.67 -0.69 2.29
CA VAL A 45 12.92 -1.16 3.46
C VAL A 45 11.87 -2.19 3.08
N GLU A 46 11.11 -1.90 2.04
CA GLU A 46 10.01 -2.73 1.53
C GLU A 46 10.43 -3.45 0.23
N TYR A 47 11.57 -4.13 0.29
CA TYR A 47 12.27 -4.74 -0.85
C TYR A 47 11.42 -5.77 -1.64
N HIS A 48 10.28 -6.23 -1.11
CA HIS A 48 9.36 -7.14 -1.78
C HIS A 48 8.46 -6.44 -2.81
N ILE A 49 8.34 -5.09 -2.75
CA ILE A 49 7.43 -4.34 -3.63
C ILE A 49 7.76 -4.54 -5.11
N PRO A 50 9.00 -4.35 -5.60
CA PRO A 50 9.28 -4.55 -7.02
C PRO A 50 8.94 -5.97 -7.51
N GLY A 51 9.19 -6.99 -6.69
CA GLY A 51 8.83 -8.37 -7.00
C GLY A 51 7.32 -8.64 -6.96
N PHE A 52 6.57 -7.93 -6.12
CA PHE A 52 5.11 -8.02 -6.08
C PHE A 52 4.47 -7.23 -7.22
N ALA A 53 4.93 -6.01 -7.49
CA ALA A 53 4.41 -5.17 -8.57
C ALA A 53 4.73 -5.74 -9.96
N GLU A 54 5.91 -6.37 -10.14
CA GLU A 54 6.39 -6.90 -11.43
C GLU A 54 6.37 -5.83 -12.53
N PHE A 55 6.91 -4.64 -12.27
CA PHE A 55 6.79 -3.45 -13.13
C PHE A 55 7.02 -3.76 -14.62
N GLU A 56 8.09 -4.45 -14.98
CA GLU A 56 8.47 -4.76 -16.35
C GLU A 56 7.48 -5.67 -17.09
N ARG A 57 6.72 -6.48 -16.36
CA ARG A 57 5.68 -7.37 -16.92
C ARG A 57 4.57 -6.58 -17.61
N TRP A 58 4.37 -5.34 -17.21
CA TRP A 58 3.26 -4.51 -17.65
C TRP A 58 3.64 -3.54 -18.78
N ARG A 59 4.79 -3.73 -19.41
CA ARG A 59 5.24 -2.97 -20.58
C ARG A 59 4.17 -3.02 -21.69
N GLY A 60 3.77 -1.82 -22.18
CA GLY A 60 2.73 -1.67 -23.20
C GLY A 60 1.31 -2.03 -22.74
N LYS A 61 1.09 -2.28 -21.43
CA LYS A 61 -0.18 -2.65 -20.83
C LYS A 61 -0.83 -1.48 -20.10
N LYS A 62 -2.16 -1.58 -19.88
CA LYS A 62 -2.92 -0.63 -19.08
C LYS A 62 -2.90 -1.04 -17.61
N VAL A 63 -2.47 -0.12 -16.75
CA VAL A 63 -2.42 -0.30 -15.29
C VAL A 63 -3.33 0.70 -14.61
N LEU A 64 -4.24 0.23 -13.76
CA LEU A 64 -5.02 1.06 -12.85
C LEU A 64 -4.41 0.93 -11.44
N GLU A 65 -3.90 2.04 -10.91
CA GLU A 65 -3.34 2.09 -9.56
C GLU A 65 -4.30 2.83 -8.63
N ILE A 66 -4.68 2.17 -7.52
CA ILE A 66 -5.54 2.72 -6.48
C ILE A 66 -4.68 3.12 -5.28
N GLY A 67 -4.57 4.41 -5.03
CA GLY A 67 -3.78 5.00 -3.95
C GLY A 67 -2.30 5.14 -4.31
N CYS A 68 -1.98 6.10 -5.17
CA CYS A 68 -0.60 6.32 -5.63
C CYS A 68 0.32 6.94 -4.57
N GLY A 69 -0.25 7.57 -3.53
CA GLY A 69 0.54 8.39 -2.63
C GLY A 69 1.34 9.43 -3.41
N ILE A 70 2.63 9.55 -3.12
CA ILE A 70 3.53 10.48 -3.84
C ILE A 70 4.12 9.89 -5.13
N GLY A 71 3.46 8.87 -5.72
CA GLY A 71 3.71 8.36 -7.06
C GLY A 71 4.93 7.45 -7.24
N THR A 72 5.42 6.78 -6.17
CA THR A 72 6.64 5.96 -6.30
C THR A 72 6.44 4.75 -7.19
N ASP A 73 5.38 3.97 -6.99
CA ASP A 73 5.08 2.79 -7.80
C ASP A 73 4.54 3.20 -9.18
N THR A 74 3.70 4.28 -9.23
CA THR A 74 3.20 4.91 -10.47
C THR A 74 4.32 5.17 -11.48
N ILE A 75 5.39 5.84 -11.02
CA ILE A 75 6.54 6.18 -11.87
C ILE A 75 7.28 4.93 -12.36
N ASN A 76 7.39 3.91 -11.54
CA ASN A 76 8.06 2.67 -11.93
C ASN A 76 7.26 1.87 -12.96
N PHE A 77 5.92 1.84 -12.87
CA PHE A 77 5.08 1.32 -13.95
C PHE A 77 5.26 2.11 -15.25
N ALA A 78 5.25 3.44 -15.17
CA ALA A 78 5.42 4.29 -16.35
C ALA A 78 6.83 4.17 -16.97
N ARG A 79 7.90 4.11 -16.16
CA ARG A 79 9.28 3.83 -16.61
C ARG A 79 9.40 2.49 -17.32
N ALA A 80 8.69 1.48 -16.84
CA ALA A 80 8.62 0.18 -17.48
C ALA A 80 7.84 0.19 -18.80
N GLY A 81 7.20 1.30 -19.16
CA GLY A 81 6.46 1.47 -20.40
C GLY A 81 4.96 1.11 -20.30
N ALA A 82 4.38 1.05 -19.12
CA ALA A 82 2.94 0.91 -18.94
C ALA A 82 2.20 2.22 -19.18
N GLN A 83 0.92 2.13 -19.58
CA GLN A 83 -0.04 3.24 -19.57
C GLN A 83 -0.76 3.21 -18.21
N VAL A 84 -0.49 4.20 -17.36
CA VAL A 84 -0.97 4.20 -15.97
C VAL A 84 -2.14 5.16 -15.81
N THR A 85 -3.24 4.68 -15.23
CA THR A 85 -4.26 5.53 -14.62
C THR A 85 -4.11 5.39 -13.11
N THR A 86 -3.92 6.49 -12.42
CA THR A 86 -3.70 6.47 -10.97
C THR A 86 -4.72 7.31 -10.23
N VAL A 87 -5.15 6.81 -9.09
CA VAL A 87 -6.19 7.39 -8.24
C VAL A 87 -5.64 7.59 -6.83
N ASP A 88 -5.93 8.73 -6.22
CA ASP A 88 -5.69 8.95 -4.79
C ASP A 88 -6.76 9.86 -4.20
N LEU A 89 -7.09 9.63 -2.94
CA LEU A 89 -8.05 10.44 -2.18
C LEU A 89 -7.42 11.77 -1.73
N SER A 90 -6.10 11.79 -1.54
CA SER A 90 -5.34 12.94 -1.05
C SER A 90 -4.90 13.84 -2.20
N ASP A 91 -5.40 15.07 -2.20
CA ASP A 91 -5.02 16.10 -3.17
C ASP A 91 -3.52 16.44 -3.06
N THR A 92 -2.98 16.51 -1.83
CA THR A 92 -1.56 16.77 -1.58
C THR A 92 -0.67 15.65 -2.14
N SER A 93 -1.06 14.40 -1.95
CA SER A 93 -0.36 13.25 -2.51
C SER A 93 -0.39 13.29 -4.03
N MET A 94 -1.55 13.56 -4.61
CA MET A 94 -1.76 13.63 -6.05
C MET A 94 -0.93 14.74 -6.71
N GLU A 95 -0.81 15.91 -6.07
CA GLU A 95 0.04 17.01 -6.55
C GLU A 95 1.52 16.59 -6.58
N LEU A 96 2.01 15.96 -5.51
CA LEU A 96 3.38 15.44 -5.45
C LEU A 96 3.63 14.35 -6.49
N ALA A 97 2.64 13.48 -6.75
CA ALA A 97 2.75 12.46 -7.79
C ALA A 97 2.82 13.08 -9.19
N ARG A 98 2.03 14.12 -9.48
CA ARG A 98 2.11 14.90 -10.74
C ARG A 98 3.47 15.56 -10.90
N ARG A 99 3.96 16.22 -9.84
CA ARG A 99 5.28 16.85 -9.84
C ARG A 99 6.38 15.82 -10.06
N ARG A 100 6.26 14.64 -9.46
CA ARG A 100 7.20 13.53 -9.69
C ARG A 100 7.19 13.10 -11.15
N ALA A 101 6.03 12.93 -11.77
CA ALA A 101 5.93 12.59 -13.19
C ALA A 101 6.63 13.64 -14.07
N ALA A 102 6.40 14.93 -13.81
CA ALA A 102 7.04 16.04 -14.53
C ALA A 102 8.57 15.99 -14.41
N VAL A 103 9.09 15.80 -13.19
CA VAL A 103 10.53 15.73 -12.94
C VAL A 103 11.19 14.59 -13.73
N PHE A 104 10.46 13.48 -13.97
CA PHE A 104 10.97 12.32 -14.72
C PHE A 104 10.53 12.31 -16.20
N GLY A 105 9.76 13.31 -16.67
CA GLY A 105 9.30 13.40 -18.06
C GLY A 105 8.30 12.30 -18.46
N LEU A 106 7.48 11.84 -17.51
CA LEU A 106 6.56 10.71 -17.68
C LEU A 106 5.07 11.11 -17.65
N GLU A 107 4.75 12.41 -17.68
CA GLU A 107 3.36 12.90 -17.56
C GLU A 107 2.44 12.34 -18.65
N LYS A 108 2.98 12.15 -19.86
CA LYS A 108 2.21 11.62 -21.00
C LYS A 108 1.81 10.16 -20.86
N CYS A 109 2.47 9.41 -19.96
CA CYS A 109 2.21 8.00 -19.71
C CYS A 109 1.24 7.78 -18.55
N ILE A 110 0.85 8.87 -17.83
CA ILE A 110 0.11 8.77 -16.57
C ILE A 110 -1.13 9.67 -16.62
N ARG A 111 -2.30 9.06 -16.38
CA ARG A 111 -3.55 9.76 -16.15
C ARG A 111 -3.81 9.86 -14.65
N PHE A 112 -3.89 11.08 -14.12
CA PHE A 112 -4.09 11.35 -12.70
C PHE A 112 -5.55 11.70 -12.41
N CYS A 113 -6.21 10.90 -11.58
CA CYS A 113 -7.63 10.99 -11.25
C CYS A 113 -7.81 11.15 -9.72
N PRO A 114 -7.85 12.38 -9.17
CA PRO A 114 -8.12 12.57 -7.76
C PRO A 114 -9.55 12.15 -7.42
N GLY A 115 -9.72 11.37 -6.33
CA GLY A 115 -11.05 10.94 -5.91
C GLY A 115 -11.08 9.75 -4.98
N ASN A 116 -12.30 9.42 -4.53
CA ASN A 116 -12.56 8.30 -3.64
C ASN A 116 -12.77 7.00 -4.41
N ALA A 117 -11.89 6.03 -4.20
CA ALA A 117 -11.95 4.73 -4.85
C ALA A 117 -13.24 3.92 -4.53
N GLU A 118 -13.95 4.24 -3.44
CA GLU A 118 -15.28 3.66 -3.16
C GLU A 118 -16.34 4.08 -4.20
N GLN A 119 -16.07 5.14 -4.96
CA GLN A 119 -16.95 5.72 -5.99
C GLN A 119 -16.18 5.92 -7.29
N LEU A 120 -15.28 5.01 -7.63
CA LEU A 120 -14.32 5.13 -8.73
C LEU A 120 -14.98 5.48 -10.07
N SER A 121 -16.11 4.87 -10.40
CA SER A 121 -16.85 5.10 -11.65
C SER A 121 -17.46 6.50 -11.78
N ALA A 122 -17.52 7.27 -10.70
CA ALA A 122 -18.01 8.65 -10.75
C ALA A 122 -17.00 9.62 -11.41
N PHE A 123 -15.71 9.27 -11.48
CA PHE A 123 -14.66 10.18 -11.98
C PHE A 123 -13.61 9.51 -12.88
N VAL A 124 -13.56 8.17 -12.92
CA VAL A 124 -12.77 7.40 -13.89
C VAL A 124 -13.73 6.65 -14.79
N PRO A 125 -13.81 6.96 -16.08
CA PRO A 125 -14.65 6.20 -17.00
C PRO A 125 -14.28 4.71 -17.00
N PRO A 126 -15.25 3.79 -16.87
CA PRO A 126 -14.98 2.36 -16.91
C PRO A 126 -14.34 1.94 -18.23
N GLU A 127 -13.19 1.31 -18.13
CA GLU A 127 -12.49 0.66 -19.23
C GLU A 127 -11.69 -0.53 -18.70
N PRO A 128 -11.41 -1.56 -19.51
CA PRO A 128 -10.68 -2.72 -19.03
C PRO A 128 -9.19 -2.45 -18.89
N TYR A 129 -8.61 -2.89 -17.75
CA TYR A 129 -7.18 -2.85 -17.47
C TYR A 129 -6.57 -4.26 -17.47
N ASP A 130 -5.25 -4.34 -17.72
CA ASP A 130 -4.48 -5.57 -17.64
C ASP A 130 -4.06 -5.87 -16.20
N LEU A 131 -3.72 -4.80 -15.45
CA LEU A 131 -3.43 -4.85 -14.02
C LEU A 131 -4.29 -3.82 -13.28
N ILE A 132 -4.85 -4.25 -12.14
CA ILE A 132 -5.34 -3.36 -11.10
C ILE A 132 -4.44 -3.55 -9.88
N TYR A 133 -3.80 -2.49 -9.44
CA TYR A 133 -2.80 -2.49 -8.38
C TYR A 133 -3.22 -1.58 -7.24
N SER A 134 -3.14 -2.06 -5.99
CA SER A 134 -3.38 -1.24 -4.81
C SER A 134 -2.46 -1.68 -3.68
N PHE A 135 -1.51 -0.83 -3.32
CA PHE A 135 -0.53 -1.15 -2.30
C PHE A 135 -0.70 -0.26 -1.06
N GLY A 136 -1.21 -0.84 0.02
CA GLY A 136 -1.32 -0.13 1.30
C GLY A 136 -2.51 0.83 1.41
N VAL A 137 -3.61 0.61 0.67
CA VAL A 137 -4.71 1.60 0.56
C VAL A 137 -6.06 1.05 1.01
N ILE A 138 -6.53 -0.06 0.44
CA ILE A 138 -7.91 -0.55 0.61
C ILE A 138 -8.29 -0.78 2.08
N HIS A 139 -7.34 -1.12 2.92
CA HIS A 139 -7.58 -1.31 4.35
C HIS A 139 -7.66 0.02 5.16
N HIS A 140 -7.47 1.15 4.49
CA HIS A 140 -7.62 2.50 5.06
C HIS A 140 -8.88 3.21 4.59
N THR A 141 -9.78 2.53 3.86
CA THR A 141 -11.09 3.06 3.50
C THR A 141 -12.18 2.52 4.42
N PRO A 142 -13.23 3.31 4.75
CA PRO A 142 -14.36 2.84 5.55
C PRO A 142 -15.06 1.60 4.98
N HIS A 143 -15.16 1.51 3.65
CA HIS A 143 -15.87 0.45 2.94
C HIS A 143 -14.97 -0.27 1.93
N PRO A 144 -14.05 -1.18 2.38
CA PRO A 144 -13.15 -1.92 1.49
C PRO A 144 -13.88 -2.71 0.40
N ASP A 145 -15.06 -3.25 0.72
CA ASP A 145 -15.89 -4.00 -0.23
C ASP A 145 -16.41 -3.13 -1.38
N ALA A 146 -16.78 -1.88 -1.10
CA ALA A 146 -17.23 -0.94 -2.12
C ALA A 146 -16.11 -0.67 -3.15
N VAL A 147 -14.85 -0.55 -2.71
CA VAL A 147 -13.72 -0.44 -3.65
C VAL A 147 -13.64 -1.66 -4.55
N LEU A 148 -13.67 -2.88 -3.98
CA LEU A 148 -13.59 -4.13 -4.77
C LEU A 148 -14.76 -4.28 -5.76
N GLU A 149 -15.96 -3.85 -5.38
CA GLU A 149 -17.12 -3.82 -6.29
C GLU A 149 -16.88 -2.89 -7.47
N GLN A 150 -16.31 -1.70 -7.23
CA GLN A 150 -15.93 -0.78 -8.31
C GLN A 150 -14.93 -1.44 -9.28
N LEU A 151 -13.91 -2.15 -8.77
CA LEU A 151 -12.88 -2.76 -9.61
C LEU A 151 -13.42 -3.73 -10.67
N ARG A 152 -14.60 -4.31 -10.46
CA ARG A 152 -15.24 -5.19 -11.45
C ARG A 152 -15.55 -4.49 -12.77
N GLN A 153 -15.87 -3.20 -12.73
CA GLN A 153 -16.16 -2.40 -13.93
C GLN A 153 -14.89 -2.10 -14.76
N TYR A 154 -13.72 -2.28 -14.16
CA TYR A 154 -12.41 -2.05 -14.77
C TYR A 154 -11.67 -3.35 -15.10
N SER A 155 -12.33 -4.49 -14.86
CA SER A 155 -11.80 -5.82 -15.09
C SER A 155 -12.39 -6.46 -16.31
N ARG A 156 -11.60 -7.32 -16.97
CA ARG A 156 -12.03 -8.26 -18.01
C ARG A 156 -11.46 -9.65 -17.69
N PRO A 157 -11.95 -10.73 -18.30
CA PRO A 157 -11.32 -12.04 -18.14
C PRO A 157 -9.81 -11.97 -18.40
N GLY A 158 -9.03 -12.39 -17.41
CA GLY A 158 -7.56 -12.30 -17.44
C GLY A 158 -6.95 -11.08 -16.78
N THR A 159 -7.72 -10.05 -16.38
CA THR A 159 -7.21 -8.93 -15.59
C THR A 159 -6.58 -9.46 -14.27
N THR A 160 -5.34 -9.09 -14.04
CA THR A 160 -4.65 -9.39 -12.78
C THR A 160 -4.96 -8.30 -11.75
N ILE A 161 -5.30 -8.71 -10.53
CA ILE A 161 -5.54 -7.79 -9.42
C ILE A 161 -4.51 -8.07 -8.32
N LYS A 162 -3.73 -7.06 -7.96
CA LYS A 162 -2.72 -7.13 -6.90
C LYS A 162 -3.04 -6.14 -5.80
N ILE A 163 -3.31 -6.64 -4.61
CA ILE A 163 -3.69 -5.82 -3.44
C ILE A 163 -2.77 -6.16 -2.28
N MET A 164 -2.21 -5.15 -1.63
CA MET A 164 -1.58 -5.31 -0.34
C MET A 164 -2.46 -4.70 0.74
N VAL A 165 -2.74 -5.49 1.78
CA VAL A 165 -3.42 -5.06 3.01
C VAL A 165 -2.61 -5.49 4.24
N TYR A 166 -2.97 -5.02 5.44
CA TYR A 166 -2.23 -5.35 6.66
C TYR A 166 -2.61 -6.72 7.22
N HIS A 167 -1.58 -7.48 7.60
CA HIS A 167 -1.73 -8.84 8.13
C HIS A 167 -1.95 -8.84 9.63
N ARG A 168 -3.13 -9.35 10.08
CA ARG A 168 -3.51 -9.39 11.50
C ARG A 168 -2.58 -10.25 12.35
N ARG A 169 -2.10 -11.37 11.82
CA ARG A 169 -1.21 -12.31 12.53
C ARG A 169 0.27 -11.98 12.22
N SER A 170 0.64 -10.71 12.30
CA SER A 170 1.98 -10.25 12.01
C SER A 170 2.79 -9.99 13.28
N TRP A 171 4.12 -9.96 13.15
CA TRP A 171 5.03 -9.53 14.20
C TRP A 171 4.69 -8.12 14.70
N LYS A 172 4.38 -7.18 13.80
CA LYS A 172 4.02 -5.80 14.16
C LYS A 172 2.76 -5.75 15.04
N VAL A 173 1.70 -6.50 14.68
CA VAL A 173 0.48 -6.56 15.49
C VAL A 173 0.76 -7.18 16.86
N ALA A 174 1.54 -8.27 16.93
CA ALA A 174 1.91 -8.88 18.20
C ALA A 174 2.69 -7.89 19.09
N TRP A 175 3.63 -7.15 18.49
CA TRP A 175 4.40 -6.12 19.19
C TRP A 175 3.51 -4.97 19.69
N ILE A 176 2.63 -4.41 18.84
CA ILE A 176 1.67 -3.37 19.24
C ILE A 176 0.77 -3.84 20.39
N LEU A 177 0.26 -5.06 20.34
CA LEU A 177 -0.58 -5.60 21.41
C LEU A 177 0.19 -5.80 22.72
N ALA A 178 1.45 -6.20 22.64
CA ALA A 178 2.30 -6.40 23.82
C ALA A 178 2.68 -5.07 24.49
N THR A 179 2.94 -4.02 23.70
CA THR A 179 3.40 -2.72 24.22
C THR A 179 2.26 -1.75 24.53
N GLU A 180 1.23 -1.69 23.66
CA GLU A 180 0.17 -0.68 23.70
C GLU A 180 -1.21 -1.27 24.03
N GLY A 181 -1.35 -2.60 23.95
CA GLY A 181 -2.65 -3.29 24.08
C GLY A 181 -3.26 -3.27 25.48
N LYS A 182 -2.44 -3.07 26.54
CA LYS A 182 -2.90 -3.04 27.94
C LYS A 182 -3.89 -4.17 28.29
N GLY A 183 -3.68 -5.37 27.70
CA GLY A 183 -4.55 -6.53 27.86
C GLY A 183 -5.87 -6.50 27.08
N GLN A 184 -6.14 -5.47 26.28
CA GLN A 184 -7.42 -5.31 25.55
C GLN A 184 -7.41 -5.99 24.19
N PHE A 185 -7.17 -7.30 24.12
CA PHE A 185 -7.10 -8.07 22.87
C PHE A 185 -8.38 -8.04 22.03
N TRP A 186 -9.54 -7.84 22.67
CA TRP A 186 -10.84 -7.69 21.98
C TRP A 186 -10.97 -6.38 21.19
N LYS A 187 -10.15 -5.36 21.49
CA LYS A 187 -10.08 -4.09 20.76
C LYS A 187 -8.92 -4.05 19.75
N LEU A 188 -8.48 -5.22 19.26
CA LEU A 188 -7.31 -5.35 18.38
C LEU A 188 -7.31 -4.33 17.23
N GLN A 189 -8.42 -4.18 16.51
CA GLN A 189 -8.51 -3.26 15.37
C GLN A 189 -8.29 -1.80 15.80
N ASP A 190 -8.90 -1.38 16.90
CA ASP A 190 -8.76 -0.02 17.42
C ASP A 190 -7.34 0.27 17.92
N VAL A 191 -6.74 -0.71 18.61
CA VAL A 191 -5.35 -0.60 19.11
C VAL A 191 -4.37 -0.52 17.94
N VAL A 192 -4.58 -1.35 16.90
CA VAL A 192 -3.73 -1.31 15.70
C VAL A 192 -3.94 -0.01 14.93
N ALA A 193 -5.19 0.47 14.76
CA ALA A 193 -5.45 1.73 14.07
C ALA A 193 -4.77 2.92 14.74
N LYS A 194 -4.76 2.97 16.07
CA LYS A 194 -4.09 4.03 16.85
C LYS A 194 -2.58 4.00 16.77
N ASN A 195 -1.98 2.83 16.54
CA ASN A 195 -0.54 2.60 16.60
C ASN A 195 0.06 2.16 15.25
N SER A 196 -0.74 2.15 14.18
CA SER A 196 -0.24 2.01 12.81
C SER A 196 0.40 3.31 12.32
N GLU A 197 0.90 3.33 11.11
CA GLU A 197 1.44 4.52 10.44
C GLU A 197 2.48 5.28 11.29
N ALA A 198 3.57 4.60 11.63
CA ALA A 198 4.66 5.13 12.46
C ALA A 198 4.16 5.63 13.84
N GLN A 199 3.24 4.90 14.45
CA GLN A 199 2.67 5.15 15.79
C GLN A 199 1.82 6.42 15.92
N THR A 200 1.40 7.02 14.81
CA THR A 200 0.53 8.20 14.83
C THR A 200 -0.94 7.89 14.60
N GLY A 201 -1.22 6.62 14.29
CA GLY A 201 -2.57 6.16 13.98
C GLY A 201 -3.04 6.56 12.59
N CYS A 202 -4.16 5.96 12.19
CA CYS A 202 -4.93 6.34 11.02
C CYS A 202 -6.41 6.19 11.38
N PRO A 203 -7.32 7.05 10.89
CA PRO A 203 -8.75 6.97 11.22
C PRO A 203 -9.38 5.62 10.92
N VAL A 204 -8.91 4.97 9.86
CA VAL A 204 -9.35 3.63 9.44
C VAL A 204 -8.13 2.76 9.22
N THR A 205 -8.05 1.61 9.89
CA THR A 205 -7.02 0.60 9.62
C THR A 205 -7.58 -0.79 9.89
N TYR A 206 -8.02 -1.47 8.84
CA TYR A 206 -8.39 -2.88 8.91
C TYR A 206 -7.16 -3.78 8.84
N THR A 207 -7.22 -4.90 9.54
CA THR A 207 -6.23 -5.97 9.40
C THR A 207 -6.92 -7.27 9.01
N TYR A 208 -6.27 -8.08 8.21
CA TYR A 208 -6.81 -9.32 7.65
C TYR A 208 -5.92 -10.51 8.01
N SER A 209 -6.52 -11.64 8.34
CA SER A 209 -5.82 -12.93 8.29
C SER A 209 -5.69 -13.38 6.83
N LYS A 210 -4.80 -14.33 6.55
CA LYS A 210 -4.68 -14.95 5.20
C LYS A 210 -6.02 -15.48 4.67
N ARG A 211 -6.83 -16.08 5.56
CA ARG A 211 -8.16 -16.59 5.20
C ARG A 211 -9.15 -15.47 4.84
N GLU A 212 -9.14 -14.37 5.59
CA GLU A 212 -9.98 -13.21 5.30
C GLU A 212 -9.54 -12.49 4.03
N GLY A 213 -8.22 -12.35 3.80
CA GLY A 213 -7.70 -11.79 2.54
C GLY A 213 -8.09 -12.64 1.32
N ARG A 214 -8.03 -13.97 1.44
CA ARG A 214 -8.53 -14.88 0.41
C ARG A 214 -10.02 -14.65 0.15
N ARG A 215 -10.85 -14.66 1.20
CA ARG A 215 -12.30 -14.44 1.10
C ARG A 215 -12.66 -13.06 0.56
N LEU A 216 -11.81 -12.04 0.81
CA LEU A 216 -12.00 -10.70 0.26
C LEU A 216 -11.99 -10.72 -1.28
N LEU A 217 -11.09 -11.50 -1.89
CA LEU A 217 -11.07 -11.68 -3.34
C LEU A 217 -12.22 -12.57 -3.83
N GLU A 218 -12.42 -13.73 -3.20
CA GLU A 218 -13.41 -14.75 -3.61
C GLU A 218 -14.84 -14.19 -3.63
N ARG A 219 -15.25 -13.43 -2.61
CA ARG A 219 -16.61 -12.87 -2.54
C ARG A 219 -16.90 -11.81 -3.62
N HIS A 220 -15.84 -11.23 -4.21
CA HIS A 220 -15.96 -10.33 -5.36
C HIS A 220 -15.75 -11.03 -6.71
N GLY A 221 -15.83 -12.37 -6.73
CA GLY A 221 -15.77 -13.17 -7.96
C GLY A 221 -14.37 -13.33 -8.55
N LEU A 222 -13.33 -13.03 -7.79
CA LEU A 222 -11.95 -13.13 -8.23
C LEU A 222 -11.36 -14.51 -7.92
N ARG A 223 -10.72 -15.14 -8.90
CA ARG A 223 -9.93 -16.35 -8.68
C ARG A 223 -8.66 -16.01 -7.92
N VAL A 224 -8.49 -16.57 -6.73
CA VAL A 224 -7.29 -16.32 -5.91
C VAL A 224 -6.11 -17.09 -6.48
N MET A 225 -5.08 -16.37 -6.89
CA MET A 225 -3.82 -16.90 -7.40
C MET A 225 -2.79 -17.09 -6.29
N GLU A 226 -2.63 -16.08 -5.43
CA GLU A 226 -1.66 -16.10 -4.34
C GLU A 226 -2.14 -15.29 -3.13
N VAL A 227 -1.79 -15.75 -1.92
CA VAL A 227 -1.93 -15.02 -0.65
C VAL A 227 -0.64 -15.20 0.14
N ARG A 228 0.17 -14.14 0.19
CA ARG A 228 1.51 -14.18 0.78
C ARG A 228 1.71 -13.09 1.81
N ALA A 229 2.25 -13.45 3.00
CA ALA A 229 2.70 -12.47 3.96
C ALA A 229 4.17 -12.11 3.68
N GLU A 230 4.47 -10.83 3.70
CA GLU A 230 5.79 -10.26 3.44
C GLU A 230 6.08 -9.16 4.46
N HIS A 231 7.32 -8.75 4.54
CA HIS A 231 7.78 -7.59 5.28
C HIS A 231 7.70 -7.73 6.80
N ILE A 232 8.83 -8.02 7.42
CA ILE A 232 9.09 -7.73 8.83
C ILE A 232 10.06 -6.54 8.87
N PHE A 233 9.68 -5.47 9.55
CA PHE A 233 10.55 -4.32 9.76
C PHE A 233 11.61 -4.68 10.82
N PRO A 234 12.91 -4.82 10.43
CA PRO A 234 13.91 -5.37 11.33
C PRO A 234 14.73 -4.32 12.08
N TYR A 235 14.49 -3.02 11.83
CA TYR A 235 15.34 -1.94 12.32
C TYR A 235 14.79 -1.30 13.58
N ARG A 236 15.67 -0.76 14.43
CA ARG A 236 15.31 0.09 15.55
C ARG A 236 14.69 1.39 15.03
N ILE A 237 13.48 1.72 15.50
CA ILE A 237 12.73 2.89 15.03
C ILE A 237 13.49 4.19 15.32
N SER A 238 14.13 4.31 16.50
CA SER A 238 14.92 5.49 16.90
C SER A 238 16.10 5.79 15.99
N ASP A 239 16.70 4.76 15.39
CA ASP A 239 17.79 4.89 14.43
C ASP A 239 17.25 5.10 13.00
N TYR A 240 16.19 4.38 12.66
CA TYR A 240 15.55 4.47 11.34
C TYR A 240 15.06 5.89 11.02
N VAL A 241 14.46 6.59 11.98
CA VAL A 241 14.01 7.98 11.78
C VAL A 241 15.18 8.95 11.53
N LYS A 242 16.41 8.57 11.92
CA LYS A 242 17.66 9.31 11.68
C LYS A 242 18.40 8.78 10.43
N TYR A 243 17.72 8.04 9.56
CA TYR A 243 18.30 7.42 8.35
C TYR A 243 19.42 6.41 8.62
N THR A 244 19.48 5.85 9.84
CA THR A 244 20.46 4.83 10.24
C THR A 244 19.79 3.47 10.36
N TYR A 245 20.29 2.47 9.66
CA TYR A 245 19.63 1.16 9.52
C TYR A 245 20.22 0.11 10.47
N VAL A 246 20.10 0.33 11.77
CA VAL A 246 20.55 -0.61 12.80
C VAL A 246 19.45 -1.63 13.09
N LYS A 247 19.74 -2.91 12.83
CA LYS A 247 18.79 -3.99 13.14
C LYS A 247 18.63 -4.17 14.65
N GLU A 248 17.42 -4.53 15.06
CA GLU A 248 17.14 -5.03 16.39
C GLU A 248 18.03 -6.23 16.71
N TRP A 249 18.46 -6.36 17.97
CA TRP A 249 19.44 -7.38 18.38
C TRP A 249 18.98 -8.81 18.03
N TYR A 250 17.69 -9.13 18.14
CA TYR A 250 17.11 -10.44 17.84
C TYR A 250 17.01 -10.73 16.34
N PHE A 251 17.12 -9.73 15.47
CA PHE A 251 17.21 -9.91 14.00
C PHE A 251 18.64 -9.84 13.48
N ARG A 252 19.58 -9.28 14.27
CA ARG A 252 20.95 -9.00 13.82
C ARG A 252 21.70 -10.27 13.42
N TRP A 253 21.54 -11.32 14.19
CA TRP A 253 22.25 -12.59 14.02
C TRP A 253 21.38 -13.67 13.37
N MET A 254 20.15 -13.35 13.01
CA MET A 254 19.22 -14.33 12.45
C MET A 254 19.67 -14.72 11.02
N PRO A 255 19.87 -16.04 10.74
CA PRO A 255 20.17 -16.51 9.39
C PRO A 255 19.10 -16.11 8.40
N ARG A 256 19.49 -15.69 7.20
CA ARG A 256 18.55 -15.24 6.14
C ARG A 256 17.40 -16.22 5.87
N PRO A 257 17.64 -17.57 5.76
CA PRO A 257 16.53 -18.51 5.53
C PRO A 257 15.50 -18.50 6.65
N LEU A 258 15.94 -18.41 7.90
CA LEU A 258 15.06 -18.35 9.08
C LEU A 258 14.26 -17.04 9.09
N PHE A 259 14.92 -15.91 8.82
CA PHE A 259 14.24 -14.60 8.71
C PHE A 259 13.15 -14.64 7.63
N ARG A 260 13.45 -15.21 6.45
CA ARG A 260 12.50 -15.35 5.35
C ARG A 260 11.33 -16.29 5.70
N ALA A 261 11.58 -17.37 6.44
CA ALA A 261 10.52 -18.26 6.91
C ALA A 261 9.59 -17.56 7.90
N LEU A 262 10.18 -16.77 8.83
CA LEU A 262 9.44 -15.96 9.79
C LEU A 262 8.60 -14.88 9.07
N GLU A 263 9.18 -14.20 8.10
CA GLU A 263 8.53 -13.17 7.30
C GLU A 263 7.31 -13.70 6.53
N ARG A 264 7.44 -14.86 5.86
CA ARG A 264 6.31 -15.52 5.18
C ARG A 264 5.16 -15.89 6.12
N ARG A 265 5.45 -16.05 7.42
CA ARG A 265 4.44 -16.41 8.42
C ARG A 265 3.89 -15.18 9.16
N LEU A 266 4.75 -14.25 9.56
CA LEU A 266 4.45 -13.14 10.45
C LEU A 266 4.70 -11.76 9.80
N GLY A 267 4.87 -11.70 8.49
CA GLY A 267 5.02 -10.44 7.76
C GLY A 267 3.79 -9.54 7.94
N TRP A 268 4.04 -8.22 7.93
CA TRP A 268 3.02 -7.19 8.11
C TRP A 268 2.17 -6.96 6.87
N HIS A 269 2.77 -7.08 5.70
CA HIS A 269 2.10 -6.91 4.42
C HIS A 269 1.49 -8.24 3.97
N LEU A 270 0.18 -8.25 3.79
CA LEU A 270 -0.54 -9.37 3.20
C LEU A 270 -0.78 -9.05 1.73
N CYS A 271 0.06 -9.63 0.88
CA CYS A 271 0.01 -9.48 -0.56
C CYS A 271 -0.96 -10.49 -1.15
N LEU A 272 -1.98 -10.00 -1.85
CA LEU A 272 -3.05 -10.76 -2.46
C LEU A 272 -2.94 -10.63 -3.97
N THR A 273 -2.91 -11.74 -4.70
CA THR A 273 -3.01 -11.75 -6.16
C THR A 273 -4.25 -12.52 -6.57
N GLY A 274 -5.11 -11.87 -7.31
CA GLY A 274 -6.31 -12.45 -7.90
C GLY A 274 -6.36 -12.24 -9.41
N GLN A 275 -7.30 -12.91 -10.06
CA GLN A 275 -7.59 -12.76 -11.48
C GLN A 275 -9.10 -12.70 -11.67
N ALA A 276 -9.56 -11.79 -12.54
CA ALA A 276 -10.95 -11.71 -12.96
C ALA A 276 -11.29 -12.75 -14.03
#